data_5ce4169fa39dd38f96c9129658d3619c
#
_entry.id   5ce4169fa39dd38f96c9129658d3619c
#
_cell.length_a   1.000
_cell.length_b   1.000
_cell.length_c   1.000
_cell.angle_alpha   90.00
_cell.angle_beta   90.00
_cell.angle_gamma   90.00
#
_symmetry.space_group_name_H-M   'P 1'
#
loop_
_entity.id
_entity.type
_entity.pdbx_description
1 polymer ?
#
loop_
_entity_poly.entity_id
_entity_poly.type
_entity_poly.pdbx_seq_one_letter_code
_entity_poly.pdbx_strand_id
1 'polypeptide(L)'
;MNLKNLFVISSILSLLNVAQGAFQIKEEAKKYIDITHDGKTVARVMTAYDESTSESKHETYKVYTHIFDKQGKAPITKGAGGAFTHHRGIFLGWSKTRFS
;
A
#
# COMPACT_ATOMS: atom_id res chain seq x y z
N MET A 1 15.08 -38.02 -13.93
CA MET A 1 14.60 -36.74 -13.42
C MET A 1 15.78 -35.85 -13.09
N ASN A 2 15.81 -34.62 -13.63
CA ASN A 2 16.94 -33.71 -13.45
C ASN A 2 16.89 -33.07 -12.05
N LEU A 3 18.01 -33.05 -11.34
CA LEU A 3 18.12 -32.47 -9.99
C LEU A 3 17.69 -30.99 -9.94
N LYS A 4 17.93 -30.25 -11.02
CA LYS A 4 17.53 -28.84 -11.14
C LYS A 4 16.01 -28.64 -11.08
N ASN A 5 15.25 -29.54 -11.71
CA ASN A 5 13.78 -29.47 -11.70
C ASN A 5 13.20 -29.78 -10.32
N LEU A 6 13.78 -30.72 -9.60
CA LEU A 6 13.37 -31.06 -8.24
C LEU A 6 13.58 -29.86 -7.27
N PHE A 7 14.67 -29.15 -7.41
CA PHE A 7 14.99 -27.99 -6.59
C PHE A 7 14.02 -26.82 -6.80
N VAL A 8 13.66 -26.54 -8.06
CA VAL A 8 12.70 -25.49 -8.42
C VAL A 8 11.30 -25.79 -7.86
N ILE A 9 10.81 -27.03 -7.95
CA ILE A 9 9.53 -27.45 -7.40
C ILE A 9 9.49 -27.26 -5.88
N SER A 10 10.56 -27.60 -5.16
CA SER A 10 10.67 -27.41 -3.71
C SER A 10 10.59 -25.94 -3.30
N SER A 11 11.24 -25.04 -4.05
CA SER A 11 11.19 -23.60 -3.80
C SER A 11 9.80 -23.01 -4.00
N ILE A 12 9.08 -23.42 -5.04
CA ILE A 12 7.71 -22.99 -5.32
C ILE A 12 6.75 -23.45 -4.20
N LEU A 13 6.85 -24.68 -3.74
CA LEU A 13 6.04 -25.22 -2.65
C LEU A 13 6.28 -24.46 -1.33
N SER A 14 7.52 -24.10 -1.02
CA SER A 14 7.85 -23.30 0.17
C SER A 14 7.21 -21.90 0.12
N LEU A 15 7.22 -21.24 -1.05
CA LEU A 15 6.59 -19.93 -1.25
C LEU A 15 5.08 -20.01 -1.08
N LEU A 16 4.40 -21.04 -1.60
CA LEU A 16 2.97 -21.25 -1.44
C LEU A 16 2.58 -21.45 0.03
N ASN A 17 3.36 -22.21 0.79
CA ASN A 17 3.12 -22.46 2.21
C ASN A 17 3.25 -21.20 3.07
N VAL A 18 4.17 -20.29 2.74
CA VAL A 18 4.39 -19.02 3.46
C VAL A 18 3.28 -18.00 3.17
N ALA A 19 2.66 -18.06 1.98
CA ALA A 19 1.65 -17.07 1.55
C ALA A 19 0.27 -17.28 2.18
N GLN A 20 -0.05 -18.47 2.70
CA GLN A 20 -1.39 -18.82 3.15
C GLN A 20 -1.63 -18.37 4.60
N GLY A 21 -2.69 -17.58 4.85
CA GLY A 21 -3.09 -17.10 6.17
C GLY A 21 -2.19 -16.01 6.76
N ALA A 22 -1.22 -15.51 6.02
CA ALA A 22 -0.25 -14.53 6.51
C ALA A 22 -0.50 -13.13 5.95
N PHE A 23 -0.27 -12.11 6.80
CA PHE A 23 -0.13 -10.74 6.33
C PHE A 23 1.28 -10.54 5.76
N GLN A 24 1.36 -9.79 4.66
CA GLN A 24 2.62 -9.39 4.05
C GLN A 24 2.63 -7.88 3.80
N ILE A 25 3.83 -7.31 3.81
CA ILE A 25 4.06 -5.90 3.53
C ILE A 25 4.90 -5.83 2.27
N LYS A 26 4.43 -5.06 1.27
CA LYS A 26 5.10 -4.83 -0.01
C LYS A 26 5.26 -3.35 -0.22
N GLU A 27 6.48 -2.88 -0.38
CA GLU A 27 6.76 -1.48 -0.67
C GLU A 27 6.96 -1.28 -2.16
N GLU A 28 6.25 -0.31 -2.72
CA GLU A 28 6.57 0.31 -4.01
C GLU A 28 7.28 1.62 -3.72
N ALA A 29 8.59 1.65 -3.92
CA ALA A 29 9.46 2.76 -3.51
C ALA A 29 8.94 4.11 -4.00
N LYS A 30 8.84 5.08 -3.09
CA LYS A 30 8.36 6.45 -3.32
C LYS A 30 6.91 6.55 -3.80
N LYS A 31 6.13 5.50 -3.66
CA LYS A 31 4.72 5.47 -4.07
C LYS A 31 3.79 5.06 -2.94
N TYR A 32 3.91 3.83 -2.48
CA TYR A 32 3.03 3.30 -1.45
C TYR A 32 3.61 2.06 -0.78
N ILE A 33 2.97 1.68 0.33
CA ILE A 33 3.23 0.42 1.02
C ILE A 33 1.91 -0.34 1.06
N ASP A 34 1.88 -1.55 0.50
CA ASP A 34 0.73 -2.45 0.53
C ASP A 34 0.81 -3.41 1.70
N ILE A 35 -0.31 -3.54 2.40
CA ILE A 35 -0.56 -4.58 3.37
C ILE A 35 -1.49 -5.58 2.70
N THR A 36 -1.04 -6.82 2.55
CA THR A 36 -1.82 -7.88 1.90
C THR A 36 -2.13 -9.00 2.90
N HIS A 37 -3.25 -9.67 2.66
CA HIS A 37 -3.65 -10.88 3.37
C HIS A 37 -4.09 -11.91 2.33
N ASP A 38 -3.50 -13.10 2.37
CA ASP A 38 -3.74 -14.15 1.37
C ASP A 38 -3.62 -13.63 -0.09
N GLY A 39 -2.61 -12.80 -0.34
CA GLY A 39 -2.35 -12.23 -1.67
C GLY A 39 -3.29 -11.10 -2.08
N LYS A 40 -4.26 -10.71 -1.27
CA LYS A 40 -5.19 -9.62 -1.54
C LYS A 40 -4.78 -8.37 -0.79
N THR A 41 -4.76 -7.23 -1.47
CA THR A 41 -4.49 -5.95 -0.81
C THR A 41 -5.63 -5.60 0.13
N VAL A 42 -5.31 -5.38 1.39
CA VAL A 42 -6.25 -4.98 2.45
C VAL A 42 -6.18 -3.47 2.67
N ALA A 43 -4.97 -2.94 2.71
CA ALA A 43 -4.71 -1.53 2.93
C ALA A 43 -3.50 -1.09 2.12
N ARG A 44 -3.47 0.20 1.77
CA ARG A 44 -2.34 0.82 1.07
C ARG A 44 -2.02 2.16 1.71
N VAL A 45 -0.82 2.26 2.27
CA VAL A 45 -0.31 3.53 2.82
C VAL A 45 0.32 4.33 1.69
N MET A 46 -0.26 5.49 1.39
CA MET A 46 0.22 6.39 0.32
C MET A 46 1.38 7.21 0.85
N THR A 47 2.59 6.92 0.38
CA THR A 47 3.84 7.54 0.86
C THR A 47 4.48 8.47 -0.17
N ALA A 48 3.92 8.58 -1.36
CA ALA A 48 4.43 9.46 -2.41
C ALA A 48 4.50 10.91 -1.93
N TYR A 49 5.57 11.60 -2.31
CA TYR A 49 5.67 13.05 -2.18
C TYR A 49 6.31 13.60 -3.46
N ASP A 50 5.57 14.41 -4.19
CA ASP A 50 5.95 14.93 -5.50
C ASP A 50 5.74 16.44 -5.55
N GLU A 51 6.83 17.20 -5.59
CA GLU A 51 6.85 18.66 -5.68
C GLU A 51 7.00 19.19 -7.11
N SER A 52 6.97 18.33 -8.12
CA SER A 52 7.23 18.72 -9.52
C SER A 52 6.24 19.75 -10.04
N THR A 53 4.99 19.71 -9.58
CA THR A 53 3.95 20.69 -9.87
C THR A 53 3.20 21.08 -8.59
N SER A 54 2.51 22.23 -8.60
CA SER A 54 1.64 22.63 -7.48
C SER A 54 0.53 21.60 -7.23
N GLU A 55 -0.02 21.03 -8.30
CA GLU A 55 -1.07 20.00 -8.22
C GLU A 55 -0.52 18.72 -7.60
N SER A 56 0.59 18.19 -8.09
CA SER A 56 1.22 16.99 -7.54
C SER A 56 1.61 17.16 -6.08
N LYS A 57 2.16 18.32 -5.72
CA LYS A 57 2.48 18.65 -4.33
C LYS A 57 1.25 18.63 -3.45
N HIS A 58 0.15 19.24 -3.91
CA HIS A 58 -1.12 19.26 -3.18
C HIS A 58 -1.72 17.87 -3.01
N GLU A 59 -1.59 17.02 -4.03
CA GLU A 59 -2.11 15.65 -3.99
C GLU A 59 -1.28 14.72 -3.09
N THR A 60 0.01 14.99 -2.91
CA THR A 60 0.95 14.08 -2.24
C THR A 60 1.50 14.58 -0.90
N TYR A 61 1.22 15.80 -0.47
CA TYR A 61 1.81 16.35 0.76
C TYR A 61 1.37 15.64 2.06
N LYS A 62 0.29 14.90 2.01
CA LYS A 62 -0.30 14.25 3.18
C LYS A 62 -0.30 12.73 3.02
N VAL A 63 0.35 12.04 3.94
CA VAL A 63 0.28 10.59 4.04
C VAL A 63 -1.11 10.18 4.49
N TYR A 64 -1.70 9.22 3.80
CA TYR A 64 -3.01 8.65 4.15
C TYR A 64 -3.08 7.19 3.73
N THR A 65 -4.05 6.47 4.27
CA THR A 65 -4.21 5.03 4.02
C THR A 65 -5.53 4.76 3.32
N HIS A 66 -5.46 4.05 2.20
CA HIS A 66 -6.61 3.44 1.57
C HIS A 66 -6.95 2.11 2.22
N ILE A 67 -8.25 1.84 2.36
CA ILE A 67 -8.78 0.51 2.66
C ILE A 67 -9.35 -0.05 1.37
N PHE A 68 -9.10 -1.31 1.10
CA PHE A 68 -9.51 -1.98 -0.14
C PHE A 68 -10.78 -2.79 0.05
N ASP A 69 -11.43 -3.09 -1.06
CA ASP A 69 -12.62 -3.94 -1.09
C ASP A 69 -12.28 -5.39 -0.70
N LYS A 70 -13.29 -6.21 -0.51
CA LYS A 70 -13.15 -7.61 -0.12
C LYS A 70 -12.29 -8.43 -1.09
N GLN A 71 -12.27 -8.06 -2.36
CA GLN A 71 -11.49 -8.74 -3.39
C GLN A 71 -10.04 -8.23 -3.48
N GLY A 72 -9.71 -7.13 -2.81
CA GLY A 72 -8.39 -6.51 -2.87
C GLY A 72 -8.07 -5.84 -4.21
N LYS A 73 -9.09 -5.42 -4.94
CA LYS A 73 -8.95 -4.87 -6.30
C LYS A 73 -9.06 -3.35 -6.37
N ALA A 74 -9.90 -2.76 -5.52
CA ALA A 74 -10.16 -1.32 -5.56
C ALA A 74 -10.27 -0.74 -4.15
N PRO A 75 -9.77 0.49 -3.92
CA PRO A 75 -9.99 1.17 -2.65
C PRO A 75 -11.45 1.57 -2.49
N ILE A 76 -11.97 1.43 -1.27
CA ILE A 76 -13.30 1.90 -0.89
C ILE A 76 -13.25 3.28 -0.23
N THR A 77 -12.06 3.79 0.05
CA THR A 77 -11.83 5.12 0.62
C THR A 77 -11.53 6.13 -0.48
N LYS A 78 -11.86 7.40 -0.23
CA LYS A 78 -11.58 8.49 -1.16
C LYS A 78 -10.08 8.76 -1.27
N GLY A 79 -9.59 8.97 -2.49
CA GLY A 79 -8.23 9.42 -2.75
C GLY A 79 -8.09 10.94 -2.77
N ALA A 80 -6.94 11.41 -3.25
CA ALA A 80 -6.68 12.83 -3.45
C ALA A 80 -7.59 13.44 -4.53
N GLY A 81 -7.80 14.73 -4.48
CA GLY A 81 -8.61 15.45 -5.47
C GLY A 81 -10.09 15.59 -5.11
N GLY A 82 -10.90 16.04 -6.06
CA GLY A 82 -12.33 16.27 -5.88
C GLY A 82 -12.65 17.57 -5.15
N ALA A 83 -13.92 17.77 -4.80
CA ALA A 83 -14.40 19.01 -4.18
C ALA A 83 -13.80 19.30 -2.80
N PHE A 84 -13.51 18.26 -2.04
CA PHE A 84 -12.86 18.37 -0.71
C PHE A 84 -11.49 17.68 -0.76
N THR A 85 -10.53 18.37 -1.31
CA THR A 85 -9.20 17.83 -1.61
C THR A 85 -8.41 17.36 -0.37
N HIS A 86 -8.70 17.92 0.79
CA HIS A 86 -8.09 17.56 2.07
C HIS A 86 -8.72 16.33 2.73
N HIS A 87 -9.90 15.91 2.27
CA HIS A 87 -10.55 14.69 2.75
C HIS A 87 -10.10 13.51 1.89
N ARG A 88 -9.26 12.68 2.44
CA ARG A 88 -8.73 11.49 1.76
C ARG A 88 -8.48 10.38 2.76
N GLY A 89 -8.87 9.17 2.42
CA GLY A 89 -8.63 7.95 3.18
C GLY A 89 -8.68 8.09 4.70
N ILE A 90 -7.86 7.31 5.38
CA ILE A 90 -7.63 7.41 6.82
C ILE A 90 -6.31 8.13 7.04
N PHE A 91 -6.29 9.18 7.84
CA PHE A 91 -5.08 9.93 8.17
C PHE A 91 -5.09 10.41 9.61
N LEU A 92 -3.89 10.63 10.14
CA LEU A 92 -3.68 11.29 11.43
C LEU A 92 -3.16 12.71 11.20
N GLY A 93 -3.67 13.65 11.96
CA GLY A 93 -3.24 15.04 11.86
C GLY A 93 -3.33 15.74 13.21
N TRP A 94 -2.38 16.62 13.45
CA TRP A 94 -2.36 17.48 14.62
C TRP A 94 -2.33 18.94 14.18
N SER A 95 -3.13 19.78 14.81
CA SER A 95 -3.05 21.22 14.61
C SER A 95 -2.07 21.84 15.61
N LYS A 96 -1.30 22.84 15.13
CA LYS A 96 -0.39 23.65 15.99
C LYS A 96 0.61 22.81 16.79
N THR A 97 1.24 21.82 16.19
CA THR A 97 2.27 21.02 16.83
C THR A 97 3.54 21.84 17.03
N ARG A 98 4.11 21.77 18.23
CA ARG A 98 5.42 22.39 18.57
C ARG A 98 6.36 21.28 19.03
N PHE A 99 7.61 21.36 18.61
CA PHE A 99 8.69 20.51 19.11
C PHE A 99 9.61 21.35 19.98
N SER A 100 9.94 20.83 21.13
CA SER A 100 10.91 21.41 22.03
C SER A 100 12.14 20.55 22.15
#